data_f66d45db957fc0589968b73eeb192cb2
#
_entry.id   f66d45db957fc0589968b73eeb192cb2
#
_cell.length_a   1.000
_cell.length_b   1.000
_cell.length_c   1.000
_cell.angle_alpha   90.00
_cell.angle_beta   90.00
_cell.angle_gamma   90.00
#
_symmetry.space_group_name_H-M   'P 1'
#
loop_
_entity.id
_entity.type
_entity.pdbx_description
1 polymer ?
#
loop_
_entity_poly.entity_id
_entity_poly.type
_entity_poly.pdbx_seq_one_letter_code
_entity_poly.pdbx_strand_id
1 'polypeptide(L)'
;MRNELLLSAMLPICGMAGEAYGMPPGDAVPAPKEQPNIILFLVDDMGWQDTSLPFWTQRTKYNDTYHTPNMERMATQGKMFTQAYACSISSPTRVSLFTGMNAARHRVTSWTLRKNTTHEQPDSVMIYPEWNVNGICQEPGVERTTQVTSLAEVLKDHGYHTIHCGKAHFGAEGTPGADPLKMGFEVNIAGHAAGSPASYYGKENFGNKTDGKSPLAAVPGLEKYHGTDTFLSEALTIELSLIHISEPTRPLY
;
A
#
# COMPACT_ATOMS: atom_id res chain seq x y z
N MET A 1 -8.25 7.39 31.51
CA MET A 1 -8.61 6.32 30.56
C MET A 1 -7.37 6.04 29.75
N ARG A 2 -6.75 4.90 29.94
CA ARG A 2 -5.49 4.52 29.30
C ARG A 2 -5.78 4.03 27.89
N ASN A 3 -5.28 4.74 26.88
CA ASN A 3 -5.21 4.25 25.51
C ASN A 3 -3.98 3.34 25.40
N GLU A 4 -4.18 2.05 25.46
CA GLU A 4 -3.15 1.10 25.07
C GLU A 4 -3.28 0.85 23.56
N LEU A 5 -2.34 1.40 22.81
CA LEU A 5 -2.12 1.06 21.41
C LEU A 5 -1.43 -0.31 21.36
N LEU A 6 -2.17 -1.33 21.06
CA LEU A 6 -1.62 -2.64 20.70
C LEU A 6 -1.50 -2.74 19.19
N LEU A 7 -0.34 -2.34 18.67
CA LEU A 7 0.12 -2.73 17.34
C LEU A 7 0.65 -4.17 17.48
N SER A 8 -0.17 -5.16 17.21
CA SER A 8 0.23 -6.55 17.18
C SER A 8 0.41 -6.97 15.74
N ALA A 9 1.63 -7.15 15.34
CA ALA A 9 2.29 -8.32 14.83
C ALA A 9 3.42 -7.97 13.86
N MET A 10 4.54 -7.57 14.39
CA MET A 10 5.87 -7.94 13.93
C MET A 10 6.83 -7.70 15.08
N LEU A 11 7.25 -8.76 15.71
CA LEU A 11 8.27 -8.74 16.77
C LEU A 11 9.60 -8.28 16.19
N PRO A 12 10.24 -7.23 16.74
CA PRO A 12 11.65 -7.02 16.52
C PRO A 12 12.41 -8.02 17.40
N ILE A 13 13.24 -8.85 16.80
CA ILE A 13 14.26 -9.60 17.51
C ILE A 13 15.31 -8.59 17.97
N CYS A 14 15.14 -8.10 19.18
CA CYS A 14 16.17 -7.36 19.88
C CYS A 14 16.94 -8.35 20.73
N GLY A 15 18.19 -8.63 20.38
CA GLY A 15 19.07 -9.53 21.12
C GLY A 15 19.30 -9.02 22.52
N MET A 16 18.80 -9.74 23.52
CA MET A 16 19.37 -9.75 24.87
C MET A 16 19.94 -11.16 25.10
N ALA A 17 21.25 -11.20 25.36
CA ALA A 17 21.92 -12.41 25.86
C ALA A 17 21.31 -12.76 27.22
N GLY A 18 20.40 -13.69 27.24
CA GLY A 18 19.86 -14.35 28.41
C GLY A 18 19.98 -15.85 28.22
N GLU A 19 20.42 -16.53 29.23
CA GLU A 19 20.75 -17.94 29.29
C GLU A 19 19.72 -18.81 28.56
N ALA A 20 20.23 -19.65 27.64
CA ALA A 20 19.44 -20.60 26.89
C ALA A 20 18.89 -21.68 27.83
N TYR A 21 17.63 -21.57 28.20
CA TYR A 21 16.86 -22.72 28.62
C TYR A 21 16.68 -23.62 27.42
N GLY A 22 17.36 -24.76 27.43
CA GLY A 22 17.25 -25.77 26.39
C GLY A 22 15.83 -26.27 26.27
N MET A 23 15.09 -25.77 25.28
CA MET A 23 13.89 -26.47 24.83
C MET A 23 14.33 -27.77 24.14
N PRO A 24 13.63 -28.91 24.41
CA PRO A 24 13.90 -30.12 23.65
C PRO A 24 13.71 -29.80 22.15
N PRO A 25 14.47 -30.48 21.27
CA PRO A 25 14.28 -30.29 19.83
C PRO A 25 12.85 -30.69 19.50
N GLY A 26 11.96 -29.70 19.41
CA GLY A 26 10.66 -29.88 18.83
C GLY A 26 10.85 -30.25 17.38
N ASP A 27 10.14 -31.27 16.92
CA ASP A 27 10.12 -31.67 15.53
C ASP A 27 9.98 -30.41 14.68
N ALA A 28 10.95 -30.17 13.81
CA ALA A 28 10.94 -29.02 12.91
C ALA A 28 9.62 -29.07 12.14
N VAL A 29 8.79 -28.05 12.30
CA VAL A 29 7.58 -27.92 11.50
C VAL A 29 8.05 -27.97 10.04
N PRO A 30 7.62 -28.95 9.23
CA PRO A 30 8.04 -29.04 7.85
C PRO A 30 7.74 -27.69 7.18
N ALA A 31 8.72 -27.08 6.55
CA ALA A 31 8.49 -25.89 5.75
C ALA A 31 7.35 -26.18 4.77
N PRO A 32 6.36 -25.30 4.62
CA PRO A 32 5.29 -25.49 3.66
C PRO A 32 5.90 -25.79 2.30
N LYS A 33 5.48 -26.88 1.66
CA LYS A 33 6.00 -27.34 0.36
C LYS A 33 5.77 -26.33 -0.76
N GLU A 34 4.87 -25.38 -0.56
CA GLU A 34 4.48 -24.35 -1.52
C GLU A 34 4.35 -23.00 -0.81
N GLN A 35 4.90 -21.97 -1.42
CA GLN A 35 4.70 -20.59 -0.95
C GLN A 35 3.28 -20.15 -1.31
N PRO A 36 2.49 -19.61 -0.35
CA PRO A 36 1.15 -19.14 -0.64
C PRO A 36 1.19 -17.89 -1.51
N ASN A 37 0.20 -17.72 -2.38
CA ASN A 37 -0.04 -16.44 -3.02
C ASN A 37 -0.52 -15.42 -1.99
N ILE A 38 -0.01 -14.19 -2.09
CA ILE A 38 -0.32 -13.09 -1.16
C ILE A 38 -1.01 -11.97 -1.93
N ILE A 39 -2.23 -11.64 -1.56
CA ILE A 39 -2.97 -10.50 -2.11
C ILE A 39 -3.19 -9.50 -0.97
N LEU A 40 -2.60 -8.32 -1.10
CA LEU A 40 -2.83 -7.20 -0.20
C LEU A 40 -3.79 -6.21 -0.87
N PHE A 41 -5.05 -6.21 -0.43
CA PHE A 41 -6.10 -5.34 -0.96
C PHE A 41 -6.31 -4.16 -0.01
N LEU A 42 -5.81 -2.99 -0.39
CA LEU A 42 -5.91 -1.76 0.40
C LEU A 42 -6.99 -0.84 -0.17
N VAL A 43 -8.07 -0.65 0.59
CA VAL A 43 -9.15 0.27 0.24
C VAL A 43 -8.83 1.66 0.81
N ASP A 44 -8.79 2.66 -0.08
CA ASP A 44 -8.47 4.04 0.28
C ASP A 44 -9.70 4.73 0.90
N ASP A 45 -9.47 5.52 1.94
CA ASP A 45 -10.46 6.34 2.64
C ASP A 45 -11.72 5.59 3.15
N MET A 46 -11.65 4.26 3.32
CA MET A 46 -12.76 3.47 3.85
C MET A 46 -12.74 3.47 5.39
N GLY A 47 -13.79 4.00 5.98
CA GLY A 47 -14.01 3.94 7.42
C GLY A 47 -14.58 2.59 7.88
N TRP A 48 -14.47 2.31 9.17
CA TRP A 48 -14.94 1.06 9.77
C TRP A 48 -16.47 0.87 9.72
N GLN A 49 -17.22 1.91 9.38
CA GLN A 49 -18.67 1.87 9.19
C GLN A 49 -19.09 1.91 7.72
N ASP A 50 -18.14 2.02 6.77
CA ASP A 50 -18.42 2.19 5.35
C ASP A 50 -18.57 0.85 4.59
N THR A 51 -19.03 -0.16 5.30
CA THR A 51 -19.32 -1.51 4.77
C THR A 51 -20.57 -2.07 5.42
N SER A 52 -21.21 -3.05 4.80
CA SER A 52 -22.30 -3.80 5.44
C SER A 52 -21.83 -4.72 6.57
N LEU A 53 -20.53 -4.98 6.65
CA LEU A 53 -19.89 -5.75 7.72
C LEU A 53 -19.58 -4.83 8.91
N PRO A 54 -20.11 -5.09 10.13
CA PRO A 54 -19.73 -4.32 11.31
C PRO A 54 -18.32 -4.69 11.79
N PHE A 55 -17.40 -3.73 11.79
CA PHE A 55 -16.05 -3.90 12.39
C PHE A 55 -16.04 -3.55 13.88
N TRP A 56 -17.17 -3.69 14.55
CA TRP A 56 -17.39 -3.42 15.96
C TRP A 56 -18.30 -4.49 16.58
N THR A 57 -18.47 -4.46 17.87
CA THR A 57 -19.36 -5.40 18.59
C THR A 57 -20.83 -5.22 18.26
N GLN A 58 -21.20 -4.07 17.74
CA GLN A 58 -22.57 -3.74 17.37
C GLN A 58 -22.64 -3.20 15.93
N ARG A 59 -23.69 -3.63 15.24
CA ARG A 59 -24.06 -3.07 13.93
C ARG A 59 -24.60 -1.66 14.12
N THR A 60 -24.17 -0.75 13.26
CA THR A 60 -24.62 0.64 13.25
C THR A 60 -25.55 0.91 12.06
N LYS A 61 -26.32 2.00 12.13
CA LYS A 61 -27.18 2.43 11.02
C LYS A 61 -26.42 2.69 9.70
N TYR A 62 -25.14 3.01 9.80
CA TYR A 62 -24.30 3.25 8.63
C TYR A 62 -23.96 1.94 7.90
N ASN A 63 -23.77 0.85 8.62
CA ASN A 63 -23.57 -0.46 8.00
C ASN A 63 -24.78 -0.91 7.17
N ASP A 64 -25.99 -0.40 7.47
CA ASP A 64 -27.19 -0.73 6.72
C ASP A 64 -27.31 0.04 5.38
N THR A 65 -26.46 1.08 5.21
CA THR A 65 -26.42 1.90 3.99
C THR A 65 -25.62 1.21 2.87
N TYR A 66 -24.69 0.33 3.24
CA TYR A 66 -23.76 -0.28 2.30
C TYR A 66 -24.14 -1.72 1.96
N HIS A 67 -23.74 -2.15 0.79
CA HIS A 67 -23.92 -3.52 0.31
C HIS A 67 -22.57 -4.09 -0.13
N THR A 68 -21.89 -4.80 0.78
CA THR A 68 -20.55 -5.36 0.55
C THR A 68 -20.50 -6.88 0.81
N PRO A 69 -21.27 -7.69 0.05
CA PRO A 69 -21.45 -9.12 0.32
C PRO A 69 -20.15 -9.93 0.22
N ASN A 70 -19.19 -9.51 -0.61
CA ASN A 70 -17.91 -10.18 -0.71
C ASN A 70 -17.05 -9.98 0.55
N MET A 71 -17.14 -8.81 1.20
CA MET A 71 -16.46 -8.57 2.49
C MET A 71 -17.11 -9.41 3.60
N GLU A 72 -18.43 -9.52 3.61
CA GLU A 72 -19.14 -10.42 4.54
C GLU A 72 -18.70 -11.87 4.35
N ARG A 73 -18.61 -12.34 3.11
CA ARG A 73 -18.11 -13.68 2.79
C ARG A 73 -16.65 -13.87 3.26
N MET A 74 -15.77 -12.91 3.01
CA MET A 74 -14.38 -12.97 3.50
C MET A 74 -14.32 -13.07 5.02
N ALA A 75 -15.14 -12.33 5.74
CA ALA A 75 -15.19 -12.38 7.20
C ALA A 75 -15.61 -13.74 7.75
N THR A 76 -16.45 -14.49 7.03
CA THR A 76 -16.85 -15.85 7.43
C THR A 76 -15.78 -16.91 7.13
N GLN A 77 -14.90 -16.64 6.17
CA GLN A 77 -13.86 -17.57 5.71
C GLN A 77 -12.48 -17.25 6.30
N GLY A 78 -12.32 -16.07 6.88
CA GLY A 78 -11.04 -15.57 7.37
C GLY A 78 -11.11 -15.07 8.81
N LYS A 79 -10.25 -14.12 9.12
CA LYS A 79 -10.22 -13.44 10.43
C LYS A 79 -10.45 -11.96 10.24
N MET A 80 -11.30 -11.39 11.05
CA MET A 80 -11.58 -9.97 11.10
C MET A 80 -10.86 -9.36 12.31
N PHE A 81 -10.06 -8.33 12.06
CA PHE A 81 -9.38 -7.56 13.10
C PHE A 81 -10.18 -6.29 13.38
N THR A 82 -10.68 -6.16 14.59
CA THR A 82 -11.50 -4.99 15.00
C THR A 82 -10.67 -3.85 15.59
N GLN A 83 -9.37 -4.06 15.77
CA GLN A 83 -8.43 -3.09 16.32
C GLN A 83 -7.20 -2.95 15.42
N ALA A 84 -7.44 -2.62 14.15
CA ALA A 84 -6.40 -2.28 13.18
C ALA A 84 -6.49 -0.78 12.88
N TYR A 85 -5.36 -0.08 12.97
CA TYR A 85 -5.31 1.37 12.85
C TYR A 85 -4.33 1.77 11.76
N ALA A 86 -4.71 2.80 10.99
CA ALA A 86 -3.89 3.44 9.97
C ALA A 86 -3.35 4.79 10.50
N CYS A 87 -2.44 5.40 9.75
CA CYS A 87 -2.10 6.80 9.95
C CYS A 87 -3.25 7.69 9.48
N SER A 88 -3.18 8.98 9.80
CA SER A 88 -4.27 9.92 9.54
C SER A 88 -4.55 10.15 8.06
N ILE A 89 -3.56 9.94 7.19
CA ILE A 89 -3.66 10.17 5.74
C ILE A 89 -2.88 9.13 4.94
N SER A 90 -3.02 9.19 3.63
CA SER A 90 -2.63 8.18 2.66
C SER A 90 -1.14 7.82 2.64
N SER A 91 -0.22 8.76 2.34
CA SER A 91 1.21 8.43 2.21
C SER A 91 1.81 7.84 3.48
N PRO A 92 1.60 8.41 4.69
CA PRO A 92 2.09 7.81 5.93
C PRO A 92 1.57 6.38 6.15
N THR A 93 0.29 6.12 5.88
CA THR A 93 -0.31 4.80 6.00
C THR A 93 0.35 3.80 5.07
N ARG A 94 0.49 4.16 3.77
CA ARG A 94 1.05 3.29 2.74
C ARG A 94 2.52 3.02 2.98
N VAL A 95 3.26 4.04 3.38
CA VAL A 95 4.67 3.90 3.78
C VAL A 95 4.82 2.99 4.99
N SER A 96 4.00 3.17 6.02
CA SER A 96 4.02 2.30 7.21
C SER A 96 3.74 0.84 6.85
N LEU A 97 2.70 0.59 6.05
CA LEU A 97 2.33 -0.75 5.61
C LEU A 97 3.45 -1.41 4.78
N PHE A 98 4.06 -0.63 3.90
CA PHE A 98 5.02 -1.13 2.91
C PHE A 98 6.43 -1.32 3.46
N THR A 99 6.74 -0.70 4.60
CA THR A 99 8.07 -0.75 5.25
C THR A 99 8.08 -1.41 6.61
N GLY A 100 6.91 -1.66 7.21
CA GLY A 100 6.80 -2.12 8.59
C GLY A 100 7.21 -1.08 9.64
N MET A 101 7.44 0.18 9.24
CA MET A 101 7.82 1.26 10.15
C MET A 101 6.61 2.12 10.50
N ASN A 102 6.55 2.64 11.71
CA ASN A 102 5.56 3.67 12.06
C ASN A 102 5.98 5.06 11.52
N ALA A 103 5.03 6.00 11.46
CA ALA A 103 5.24 7.33 10.90
C ALA A 103 6.33 8.13 11.64
N ALA A 104 6.49 7.95 12.94
CA ALA A 104 7.54 8.61 13.70
C ALA A 104 8.95 8.15 13.28
N ARG A 105 9.07 6.88 12.84
CA ARG A 105 10.35 6.31 12.40
C ARG A 105 10.67 6.70 10.96
N HIS A 106 9.74 6.51 10.03
CA HIS A 106 9.99 6.85 8.62
C HIS A 106 9.85 8.35 8.32
N ARG A 107 9.24 9.14 9.20
CA ARG A 107 9.08 10.60 9.10
C ARG A 107 8.41 11.09 7.82
N VAL A 108 7.60 10.27 7.17
CA VAL A 108 6.69 10.68 6.12
C VAL A 108 5.35 10.96 6.81
N THR A 109 5.05 12.22 7.06
CA THR A 109 3.92 12.63 7.91
C THR A 109 2.80 13.33 7.14
N SER A 110 3.06 13.69 5.88
CA SER A 110 2.09 14.32 4.98
C SER A 110 2.12 13.66 3.60
N TRP A 111 1.33 14.17 2.66
CA TRP A 111 1.30 13.67 1.28
C TRP A 111 2.62 13.93 0.56
N THR A 112 3.02 12.99 -0.28
CA THR A 112 4.26 13.05 -1.06
C THR A 112 3.92 13.21 -2.53
N LEU A 113 3.69 14.40 -3.05
CA LEU A 113 3.38 14.59 -4.46
C LEU A 113 4.52 15.27 -5.22
N ARG A 114 4.88 16.48 -4.82
CA ARG A 114 5.90 17.27 -5.49
C ARG A 114 7.23 17.20 -4.74
N LYS A 115 8.31 17.01 -5.47
CA LYS A 115 9.65 16.96 -4.90
C LYS A 115 9.97 18.21 -4.08
N ASN A 116 10.51 18.01 -2.89
CA ASN A 116 10.93 19.03 -1.94
C ASN A 116 9.82 20.02 -1.52
N THR A 117 8.57 19.60 -1.61
CA THR A 117 7.43 20.45 -1.29
C THR A 117 6.59 19.80 -0.19
N THR A 118 6.35 20.52 0.89
CA THR A 118 5.34 20.15 1.88
C THR A 118 3.96 20.61 1.44
N HIS A 119 2.95 19.83 1.80
CA HIS A 119 1.53 20.20 1.62
C HIS A 119 0.93 20.85 2.86
N GLU A 120 1.72 20.97 3.93
CA GLU A 120 1.30 21.67 5.13
C GLU A 120 1.12 23.16 4.85
N GLN A 121 0.03 23.72 5.33
CA GLN A 121 -0.22 25.15 5.16
C GLN A 121 0.59 25.95 6.19
N PRO A 122 1.10 27.12 5.83
CA PRO A 122 1.76 28.00 6.79
C PRO A 122 0.87 28.25 8.02
N ASP A 123 1.46 28.15 9.19
CA ASP A 123 0.79 28.38 10.46
C ASP A 123 1.56 29.41 11.28
N SER A 124 0.86 30.27 12.03
CA SER A 124 1.49 31.32 12.82
C SER A 124 2.05 30.84 14.17
N VAL A 125 1.67 29.63 14.59
CA VAL A 125 2.01 29.02 15.88
C VAL A 125 2.94 27.84 15.74
N MET A 126 2.76 27.05 14.65
CA MET A 126 3.49 25.80 14.44
C MET A 126 4.47 25.92 13.27
N ILE A 127 5.69 25.43 13.50
CA ILE A 127 6.68 25.23 12.45
C ILE A 127 6.63 23.74 12.08
N TYR A 128 6.15 23.44 10.88
CA TYR A 128 6.11 22.07 10.38
C TYR A 128 7.52 21.61 9.99
N PRO A 129 7.95 20.43 10.45
CA PRO A 129 9.25 19.90 10.05
C PRO A 129 9.24 19.48 8.57
N GLU A 130 10.26 19.88 7.85
CA GLU A 130 10.51 19.45 6.47
C GLU A 130 11.19 18.07 6.42
N TRP A 131 10.62 17.07 7.06
CA TRP A 131 11.26 15.76 7.16
C TRP A 131 11.36 15.07 5.80
N ASN A 132 10.83 13.86 5.65
CA ASN A 132 10.93 13.10 4.43
C ASN A 132 9.75 13.41 3.48
N VAL A 133 9.60 14.67 3.12
CA VAL A 133 8.53 15.16 2.20
C VAL A 133 8.57 14.51 0.84
N ASN A 134 9.70 13.91 0.47
CA ASN A 134 9.85 13.12 -0.76
C ASN A 134 9.47 11.65 -0.59
N GLY A 135 9.04 11.23 0.59
CA GLY A 135 8.60 9.86 0.85
C GLY A 135 9.72 8.88 1.12
N ILE A 136 9.66 7.72 0.52
CA ILE A 136 10.64 6.64 0.67
C ILE A 136 11.31 6.33 -0.66
N CYS A 137 12.52 5.74 -0.57
CA CYS A 137 13.17 5.12 -1.73
C CYS A 137 14.09 3.97 -1.27
N GLN A 138 14.51 3.13 -2.20
CA GLN A 138 15.51 2.09 -1.93
C GLN A 138 16.94 2.59 -2.18
N GLU A 139 17.10 3.57 -3.06
CA GLU A 139 18.37 4.15 -3.43
C GLU A 139 18.92 5.01 -2.28
N PRO A 140 20.21 4.88 -1.94
CA PRO A 140 20.85 5.71 -0.91
C PRO A 140 21.04 7.16 -1.39
N GLY A 141 21.03 8.11 -0.45
CA GLY A 141 21.42 9.49 -0.71
C GLY A 141 20.37 10.35 -1.42
N VAL A 142 19.17 9.85 -1.62
CA VAL A 142 18.07 10.67 -2.16
C VAL A 142 17.57 11.62 -1.07
N GLU A 143 17.67 12.92 -1.35
CA GLU A 143 17.36 13.98 -0.39
C GLU A 143 15.91 13.88 0.11
N ARG A 144 15.71 14.15 1.42
CA ARG A 144 14.39 14.18 2.06
C ARG A 144 13.53 12.97 1.82
N THR A 145 14.18 11.80 1.75
CA THR A 145 13.53 10.49 1.72
C THR A 145 14.03 9.62 2.87
N THR A 146 13.23 8.65 3.25
CA THR A 146 13.71 7.55 4.09
C THR A 146 14.19 6.42 3.19
N GLN A 147 15.45 6.02 3.33
CA GLN A 147 15.94 4.81 2.67
C GLN A 147 15.36 3.57 3.35
N VAL A 148 14.78 2.69 2.56
CA VAL A 148 14.09 1.49 3.06
C VAL A 148 14.34 0.29 2.17
N THR A 149 14.20 -0.91 2.74
CA THR A 149 13.89 -2.13 1.99
C THR A 149 12.38 -2.32 2.05
N SER A 150 11.73 -2.36 0.91
CA SER A 150 10.28 -2.47 0.83
C SER A 150 9.80 -3.90 1.04
N LEU A 151 8.51 -4.07 1.40
CA LEU A 151 7.87 -5.37 1.47
C LEU A 151 7.95 -6.12 0.12
N ALA A 152 7.79 -5.41 -1.00
CA ALA A 152 7.88 -6.02 -2.33
C ALA A 152 9.29 -6.54 -2.62
N GLU A 153 10.35 -5.79 -2.27
CA GLU A 153 11.72 -6.26 -2.43
C GLU A 153 12.01 -7.50 -1.58
N VAL A 154 11.57 -7.51 -0.33
CA VAL A 154 11.71 -8.69 0.54
C VAL A 154 11.02 -9.91 -0.06
N LEU A 155 9.80 -9.75 -0.57
CA LEU A 155 9.06 -10.85 -1.20
C LEU A 155 9.74 -11.33 -2.49
N LYS A 156 10.21 -10.41 -3.32
CA LYS A 156 10.95 -10.70 -4.54
C LYS A 156 12.24 -11.49 -4.25
N ASP A 157 12.99 -11.10 -3.24
CA ASP A 157 14.19 -11.82 -2.78
C ASP A 157 13.90 -13.25 -2.30
N HIS A 158 12.64 -13.50 -1.91
CA HIS A 158 12.13 -14.82 -1.54
C HIS A 158 11.42 -15.56 -2.70
N GLY A 159 11.59 -15.08 -3.93
CA GLY A 159 11.11 -15.75 -5.13
C GLY A 159 9.64 -15.51 -5.49
N TYR A 160 9.00 -14.51 -4.89
CA TYR A 160 7.69 -14.06 -5.32
C TYR A 160 7.78 -13.18 -6.56
N HIS A 161 6.85 -13.35 -7.48
CA HIS A 161 6.59 -12.36 -8.52
C HIS A 161 5.72 -11.24 -7.92
N THR A 162 6.19 -9.99 -8.00
CA THR A 162 5.61 -8.87 -7.28
C THR A 162 4.89 -7.91 -8.22
N ILE A 163 3.60 -7.69 -7.97
CA ILE A 163 2.73 -6.88 -8.82
C ILE A 163 2.13 -5.74 -7.99
N HIS A 164 2.27 -4.51 -8.46
CA HIS A 164 1.55 -3.36 -7.97
C HIS A 164 0.40 -3.01 -8.90
N CYS A 165 -0.80 -2.82 -8.33
CA CYS A 165 -1.99 -2.45 -9.10
C CYS A 165 -2.78 -1.38 -8.36
N GLY A 166 -2.93 -0.20 -8.96
CA GLY A 166 -3.66 0.93 -8.41
C GLY A 166 -2.78 2.00 -7.76
N LYS A 167 -3.28 2.70 -6.76
CA LYS A 167 -2.61 3.83 -6.09
C LYS A 167 -1.34 3.39 -5.35
N ALA A 168 -0.20 4.00 -5.67
CA ALA A 168 1.08 3.81 -4.97
C ALA A 168 1.31 4.86 -3.87
N HIS A 169 1.57 6.08 -4.23
CA HIS A 169 1.72 7.23 -3.31
C HIS A 169 2.83 7.04 -2.26
N PHE A 170 3.96 6.43 -2.65
CA PHE A 170 5.10 6.15 -1.76
C PHE A 170 6.14 7.27 -1.75
N GLY A 171 6.27 8.01 -2.85
CA GLY A 171 7.27 9.04 -3.02
C GLY A 171 6.86 10.12 -4.00
N ALA A 172 7.57 11.26 -3.93
CA ALA A 172 7.31 12.43 -4.74
C ALA A 172 7.77 12.24 -6.20
N GLU A 173 7.15 12.97 -7.12
CA GLU A 173 7.56 13.04 -8.52
C GLU A 173 9.04 13.35 -8.67
N GLY A 174 9.68 12.70 -9.62
CA GLY A 174 11.12 12.85 -9.86
C GLY A 174 12.00 12.22 -8.79
N THR A 175 11.45 11.38 -7.91
CA THR A 175 12.19 10.53 -6.99
C THR A 175 11.95 9.04 -7.31
N PRO A 176 12.88 8.15 -6.94
CA PRO A 176 12.67 6.71 -7.17
C PRO A 176 11.41 6.14 -6.52
N GLY A 177 11.01 6.66 -5.35
CA GLY A 177 9.82 6.23 -4.63
C GLY A 177 8.49 6.55 -5.34
N ALA A 178 8.51 7.39 -6.39
CA ALA A 178 7.33 7.65 -7.22
C ALA A 178 6.97 6.47 -8.13
N ASP A 179 7.95 5.59 -8.41
CA ASP A 179 7.80 4.46 -9.32
C ASP A 179 7.83 3.12 -8.55
N PRO A 180 6.71 2.38 -8.51
CA PRO A 180 6.69 1.06 -7.88
C PRO A 180 7.72 0.08 -8.40
N LEU A 181 8.12 0.16 -9.67
CA LEU A 181 9.17 -0.71 -10.22
C LEU A 181 10.52 -0.50 -9.53
N LYS A 182 10.79 0.70 -9.03
CA LYS A 182 11.98 1.02 -8.24
C LYS A 182 11.82 0.73 -6.75
N MET A 183 10.66 0.24 -6.38
CA MET A 183 10.32 -0.12 -5.01
C MET A 183 10.13 -1.63 -4.82
N GLY A 184 10.72 -2.44 -5.71
CA GLY A 184 10.73 -3.91 -5.62
C GLY A 184 9.58 -4.62 -6.34
N PHE A 185 8.68 -3.90 -6.98
CA PHE A 185 7.68 -4.51 -7.85
C PHE A 185 8.26 -4.80 -9.25
N GLU A 186 7.89 -5.92 -9.83
CA GLU A 186 8.26 -6.32 -11.19
C GLU A 186 7.22 -5.84 -12.22
N VAL A 187 5.99 -5.64 -11.77
CA VAL A 187 4.90 -5.10 -12.58
C VAL A 187 4.27 -3.91 -11.88
N ASN A 188 4.00 -2.85 -12.63
CA ASN A 188 3.27 -1.67 -12.15
C ASN A 188 2.10 -1.34 -13.06
N ILE A 189 0.90 -1.37 -12.51
CA ILE A 189 -0.33 -0.95 -13.18
C ILE A 189 -0.90 0.23 -12.40
N ALA A 190 -0.92 1.39 -13.01
CA ALA A 190 -1.49 2.63 -12.47
C ALA A 190 -0.79 3.23 -11.23
N GLY A 191 0.30 2.65 -10.74
CA GLY A 191 1.04 3.19 -9.59
C GLY A 191 1.92 4.38 -9.97
N HIS A 192 1.79 5.50 -9.24
CA HIS A 192 2.59 6.71 -9.42
C HIS A 192 2.60 7.58 -8.15
N ALA A 193 3.24 8.76 -8.23
CA ALA A 193 3.39 9.69 -7.10
C ALA A 193 2.07 10.29 -6.60
N ALA A 194 1.06 10.45 -7.46
CA ALA A 194 -0.18 11.10 -7.06
C ALA A 194 -1.11 10.17 -6.25
N GLY A 195 -1.87 10.77 -5.36
CA GLY A 195 -2.81 10.06 -4.48
C GLY A 195 -4.11 9.64 -5.16
N SER A 196 -4.40 10.16 -6.36
CA SER A 196 -5.56 9.80 -7.17
C SER A 196 -5.33 10.17 -8.64
N PRO A 197 -6.04 9.55 -9.57
CA PRO A 197 -6.10 10.05 -10.95
C PRO A 197 -6.89 11.38 -10.97
N ALA A 198 -6.74 12.16 -12.03
CA ALA A 198 -7.55 13.36 -12.22
C ALA A 198 -8.95 13.04 -12.77
N SER A 199 -9.16 11.85 -13.31
CA SER A 199 -10.45 11.28 -13.71
C SER A 199 -10.43 9.76 -13.53
N TYR A 200 -11.60 9.18 -13.28
CA TYR A 200 -11.78 7.73 -13.19
C TYR A 200 -12.29 7.10 -14.49
N TYR A 201 -12.39 7.89 -15.58
CA TYR A 201 -12.93 7.43 -16.86
C TYR A 201 -11.87 7.40 -17.97
N GLY A 202 -11.84 6.29 -18.69
CA GLY A 202 -10.99 6.13 -19.88
C GLY A 202 -11.28 7.17 -20.96
N LYS A 203 -12.55 7.58 -21.11
CA LYS A 203 -12.96 8.67 -22.03
C LYS A 203 -12.23 9.99 -21.78
N GLU A 204 -11.83 10.23 -20.54
CA GLU A 204 -11.04 11.39 -20.12
C GLU A 204 -9.55 11.01 -19.95
N ASN A 205 -9.13 9.87 -20.51
CA ASN A 205 -7.78 9.32 -20.40
C ASN A 205 -7.31 9.20 -18.93
N PHE A 206 -8.23 8.92 -18.01
CA PHE A 206 -8.01 8.93 -16.56
C PHE A 206 -7.44 10.27 -16.06
N GLY A 207 -7.77 11.37 -16.75
CA GLY A 207 -7.28 12.72 -16.49
C GLY A 207 -5.89 12.99 -17.06
N ASN A 208 -5.32 12.05 -17.83
CA ASN A 208 -4.07 12.27 -18.56
C ASN A 208 -4.31 13.24 -19.71
N LYS A 209 -4.10 14.53 -19.44
CA LYS A 209 -4.14 15.54 -20.50
C LYS A 209 -2.90 15.40 -21.36
N THR A 210 -3.12 15.33 -22.66
CA THR A 210 -2.06 15.25 -23.67
C THR A 210 -1.10 16.44 -23.68
N ASP A 211 -1.39 17.48 -22.89
CA ASP A 211 -0.54 18.67 -22.74
C ASP A 211 0.64 18.49 -21.77
N GLY A 212 0.78 17.32 -21.13
CA GLY A 212 1.89 16.99 -20.24
C GLY A 212 2.02 17.87 -18.98
N LYS A 213 1.03 18.72 -18.71
CA LYS A 213 1.15 19.75 -17.66
C LYS A 213 0.54 19.34 -16.30
N SER A 214 -0.19 18.25 -16.25
CA SER A 214 -0.80 17.78 -15.00
C SER A 214 -0.05 16.57 -14.46
N PRO A 215 0.61 16.67 -13.30
CA PRO A 215 1.26 15.53 -12.67
C PRO A 215 0.26 14.46 -12.17
N LEU A 216 -1.00 14.84 -12.01
CA LEU A 216 -2.10 13.91 -11.69
C LEU A 216 -2.53 13.07 -12.90
N ALA A 217 -1.88 13.24 -14.03
CA ALA A 217 -2.31 12.78 -15.33
C ALA A 217 -1.75 11.40 -15.70
N ALA A 218 -0.67 10.96 -15.10
CA ALA A 218 -0.04 9.70 -15.49
C ALA A 218 -0.66 8.53 -14.73
N VAL A 219 -1.37 7.68 -15.44
CA VAL A 219 -1.83 6.38 -14.93
C VAL A 219 -1.16 5.32 -15.80
N PRO A 220 0.07 4.89 -15.46
CA PRO A 220 0.88 4.02 -16.31
C PRO A 220 0.23 2.65 -16.53
N GLY A 221 0.40 2.09 -17.72
CA GLY A 221 -0.09 0.76 -18.08
C GLY A 221 -1.56 0.68 -18.45
N LEU A 222 -2.26 1.82 -18.52
CA LEU A 222 -3.68 1.89 -18.90
C LEU A 222 -3.94 2.67 -20.20
N GLU A 223 -2.92 2.95 -20.97
CA GLU A 223 -2.99 3.80 -22.19
C GLU A 223 -3.97 3.25 -23.23
N LYS A 224 -4.11 1.92 -23.31
CA LYS A 224 -5.05 1.26 -24.24
C LYS A 224 -6.52 1.53 -23.94
N TYR A 225 -6.84 2.00 -22.76
CA TYR A 225 -8.21 2.37 -22.37
C TYR A 225 -8.52 3.85 -22.59
N HIS A 226 -7.54 4.65 -23.04
CA HIS A 226 -7.77 6.06 -23.32
C HIS A 226 -8.83 6.23 -24.43
N GLY A 227 -9.75 7.18 -24.22
CA GLY A 227 -10.87 7.44 -25.14
C GLY A 227 -12.01 6.43 -25.07
N THR A 228 -11.93 5.40 -24.23
CA THR A 228 -12.98 4.40 -24.05
C THR A 228 -13.94 4.74 -22.90
N ASP A 229 -15.09 4.10 -22.86
CA ASP A 229 -16.05 4.25 -21.75
C ASP A 229 -15.68 3.39 -20.52
N THR A 230 -14.46 2.80 -20.48
CA THR A 230 -13.99 1.95 -19.39
C THR A 230 -13.75 2.75 -18.12
N PHE A 231 -14.27 2.26 -17.00
CA PHE A 231 -14.01 2.84 -15.69
C PHE A 231 -12.67 2.33 -15.14
N LEU A 232 -11.97 3.14 -14.34
CA LEU A 232 -10.62 2.79 -13.83
C LEU A 232 -10.58 1.45 -13.08
N SER A 233 -11.57 1.17 -12.23
CA SER A 233 -11.62 -0.10 -11.50
C SER A 233 -11.81 -1.31 -12.42
N GLU A 234 -12.54 -1.15 -13.52
CA GLU A 234 -12.69 -2.17 -14.55
C GLU A 234 -11.37 -2.41 -15.29
N ALA A 235 -10.71 -1.33 -15.74
CA ALA A 235 -9.40 -1.42 -16.38
C ALA A 235 -8.38 -2.13 -15.49
N LEU A 236 -8.28 -1.75 -14.21
CA LEU A 236 -7.39 -2.39 -13.25
C LEU A 236 -7.71 -3.90 -13.07
N THR A 237 -8.98 -4.26 -13.02
CA THR A 237 -9.41 -5.65 -12.88
C THR A 237 -9.04 -6.47 -14.11
N ILE A 238 -9.23 -5.91 -15.31
CA ILE A 238 -8.86 -6.57 -16.57
C ILE A 238 -7.35 -6.77 -16.63
N GLU A 239 -6.55 -5.73 -16.38
CA GLU A 239 -5.09 -5.84 -16.41
C GLU A 239 -4.57 -6.89 -15.43
N LEU A 240 -5.07 -6.85 -14.20
CA LEU A 240 -4.67 -7.83 -13.19
C LEU A 240 -5.05 -9.27 -13.59
N SER A 241 -6.20 -9.46 -14.24
CA SER A 241 -6.61 -10.78 -14.74
C SER A 241 -5.72 -11.28 -15.87
N LEU A 242 -5.25 -10.41 -16.76
CA LEU A 242 -4.38 -10.77 -17.88
C LEU A 242 -3.00 -11.25 -17.43
N ILE A 243 -2.47 -10.74 -16.32
CA ILE A 243 -1.20 -11.19 -15.76
C ILE A 243 -1.28 -12.67 -15.36
N HIS A 244 -2.39 -13.12 -14.80
CA HIS A 244 -2.60 -14.53 -14.46
C HIS A 244 -2.70 -15.45 -15.67
N ILE A 245 -3.08 -14.93 -16.84
CA ILE A 245 -3.21 -15.70 -18.10
C ILE A 245 -1.89 -15.75 -18.86
N SER A 246 -1.12 -14.67 -18.81
CA SER A 246 0.13 -14.54 -19.57
C SER A 246 1.34 -15.16 -18.89
N GLU A 247 1.29 -15.37 -17.58
CA GLU A 247 2.31 -16.12 -16.87
C GLU A 247 1.93 -17.59 -16.84
N PRO A 248 2.76 -18.48 -17.44
CA PRO A 248 2.56 -19.89 -17.23
C PRO A 248 2.63 -20.14 -15.72
N THR A 249 1.58 -20.69 -15.17
CA THR A 249 1.61 -21.25 -13.82
C THR A 249 2.94 -21.99 -13.70
N ARG A 250 3.83 -21.54 -12.78
CA ARG A 250 5.06 -22.28 -12.51
C ARG A 250 4.64 -23.73 -12.31
N PRO A 251 5.20 -24.67 -13.08
CA PRO A 251 4.81 -26.06 -12.90
C PRO A 251 5.02 -26.40 -11.44
N LEU A 252 3.99 -26.87 -10.80
CA LEU A 252 4.06 -27.46 -9.47
C LEU A 252 4.93 -28.72 -9.59
N TYR A 253 6.21 -28.59 -9.32
CA TYR A 253 7.12 -29.73 -9.21
C TYR A 253 7.13 -30.28 -7.79
#